data_3ad0cee9cc30cfe07b0e6f1eac87e4d1
#
_entry.id   3ad0cee9cc30cfe07b0e6f1eac87e4d1
#
_cell.length_a   1.000
_cell.length_b   1.000
_cell.length_c   1.000
_cell.angle_alpha   90.00
_cell.angle_beta   90.00
_cell.angle_gamma   90.00
#
_symmetry.space_group_name_H-M   'P 1'
#
loop_
_entity.id
_entity.type
_entity.pdbx_description
1 polymer ?
#
loop_
_entity_poly.entity_id
_entity_poly.type
_entity_poly.pdbx_seq_one_letter_code
_entity_poly.pdbx_strand_id
1 'polypeptide(L)'
;MSDIKYNRIDEDLQQKIISNRESHWINPYAFKDEMAVRRNNDIDKANLWRPVFVRDIEKIMHLPYYNRYADKTQVFSFKNNDDITRRAQHVQLVSRIARNIGSVLGLNLDLIEAIALGHDIGHTPFGHAGERFLSELYHNETNRYFNHNVHSARVLDTIFARNFTMQTLDGVLCHNGEFE
;
A
#
# COMPACT_ATOMS: atom_id res chain seq x y z
N MET A 1 -34.21 18.18 19.83
CA MET A 1 -33.22 17.79 18.81
C MET A 1 -33.76 16.52 18.20
N SER A 2 -34.27 16.57 16.97
CA SER A 2 -34.81 15.40 16.29
C SER A 2 -33.68 14.44 15.97
N ASP A 3 -33.77 13.19 16.44
CA ASP A 3 -32.89 12.11 16.07
C ASP A 3 -32.88 11.97 14.54
N ILE A 4 -31.81 12.43 13.92
CA ILE A 4 -31.56 12.15 12.51
C ILE A 4 -31.29 10.65 12.42
N LYS A 5 -32.30 9.86 12.13
CA LYS A 5 -32.16 8.46 11.74
C LYS A 5 -31.46 8.45 10.39
N TYR A 6 -30.16 8.23 10.38
CA TYR A 6 -29.49 7.85 9.15
C TYR A 6 -30.18 6.59 8.62
N ASN A 7 -30.74 6.66 7.42
CA ASN A 7 -31.30 5.49 6.77
C ASN A 7 -30.17 4.45 6.62
N ARG A 8 -30.26 3.38 7.41
CA ARG A 8 -29.40 2.24 7.22
C ARG A 8 -29.79 1.57 5.90
N ILE A 9 -28.80 1.23 5.10
CA ILE A 9 -29.01 0.39 3.91
C ILE A 9 -29.61 -0.92 4.40
N ASP A 10 -30.70 -1.37 3.75
CA ASP A 10 -31.33 -2.63 4.07
C ASP A 10 -30.38 -3.84 3.84
N GLU A 11 -30.67 -4.95 4.49
CA GLU A 11 -29.81 -6.13 4.46
C GLU A 11 -29.67 -6.72 3.04
N ASP A 12 -30.75 -6.68 2.24
CA ASP A 12 -30.74 -7.18 0.86
C ASP A 12 -29.77 -6.37 -0.02
N LEU A 13 -29.78 -5.05 0.12
CA LEU A 13 -28.87 -4.18 -0.61
C LEU A 13 -27.42 -4.35 -0.14
N GLN A 14 -27.20 -4.55 1.17
CA GLN A 14 -25.88 -4.85 1.70
C GLN A 14 -25.33 -6.14 1.10
N GLN A 15 -26.12 -7.21 1.06
CA GLN A 15 -25.73 -8.50 0.47
C GLN A 15 -25.44 -8.37 -1.03
N LYS A 16 -26.24 -7.62 -1.76
CA LYS A 16 -25.98 -7.36 -3.20
C LYS A 16 -24.66 -6.61 -3.43
N ILE A 17 -24.33 -5.63 -2.59
CA ILE A 17 -23.06 -4.89 -2.69
C ILE A 17 -21.88 -5.82 -2.42
N ILE A 18 -21.95 -6.67 -1.38
CA ILE A 18 -20.91 -7.65 -1.05
C ILE A 18 -20.76 -8.64 -2.19
N SER A 19 -21.84 -9.26 -2.63
CA SER A 19 -21.83 -10.23 -3.71
C SER A 19 -21.26 -9.65 -5.02
N ASN A 20 -21.66 -8.43 -5.38
CA ASN A 20 -21.13 -7.75 -6.57
C ASN A 20 -19.63 -7.49 -6.46
N ARG A 21 -19.11 -7.12 -5.29
CA ARG A 21 -17.67 -6.96 -5.06
C ARG A 21 -16.93 -8.30 -5.21
N GLU A 22 -17.44 -9.35 -4.57
CA GLU A 22 -16.81 -10.67 -4.58
C GLU A 22 -16.88 -11.34 -5.97
N SER A 23 -17.88 -11.03 -6.78
CA SER A 23 -18.00 -11.55 -8.15
C SER A 23 -16.87 -11.14 -9.08
N HIS A 24 -16.08 -10.14 -8.72
CA HIS A 24 -14.89 -9.72 -9.46
C HIS A 24 -13.64 -10.55 -9.12
N TRP A 25 -13.66 -11.29 -8.01
CA TRP A 25 -12.55 -12.13 -7.56
C TRP A 25 -12.68 -13.56 -8.11
N ILE A 26 -12.61 -13.66 -9.44
CA ILE A 26 -12.81 -14.93 -10.15
C ILE A 26 -11.58 -15.84 -10.14
N ASN A 27 -10.42 -15.31 -9.81
CA ASN A 27 -9.20 -16.07 -9.73
C ASN A 27 -9.16 -16.89 -8.42
N PRO A 28 -8.90 -18.21 -8.45
CA PRO A 28 -8.84 -19.03 -7.25
C PRO A 28 -7.71 -18.64 -6.29
N TYR A 29 -6.70 -17.90 -6.78
CA TYR A 29 -5.60 -17.37 -6.00
C TYR A 29 -5.84 -15.92 -5.53
N ALA A 30 -6.99 -15.32 -5.85
CA ALA A 30 -7.31 -13.98 -5.36
C ALA A 30 -7.46 -14.00 -3.83
N PHE A 31 -6.73 -13.12 -3.17
CA PHE A 31 -6.82 -12.97 -1.73
C PHE A 31 -8.11 -12.25 -1.36
N LYS A 32 -9.00 -12.89 -0.61
CA LYS A 32 -10.30 -12.35 -0.22
C LYS A 32 -10.17 -11.47 1.03
N ASP A 33 -11.07 -10.49 1.16
CA ASP A 33 -11.09 -9.57 2.31
C ASP A 33 -11.25 -10.30 3.66
N GLU A 34 -12.03 -11.38 3.70
CA GLU A 34 -12.26 -12.22 4.89
C GLU A 34 -11.00 -12.96 5.38
N MET A 35 -10.03 -13.16 4.49
CA MET A 35 -8.76 -13.82 4.79
C MET A 35 -7.70 -12.85 5.34
N ALA A 36 -8.02 -11.57 5.43
CA ALA A 36 -7.07 -10.57 5.87
C ALA A 36 -6.73 -10.71 7.35
N VAL A 37 -5.44 -10.66 7.68
CA VAL A 37 -4.93 -10.80 9.04
C VAL A 37 -4.28 -9.50 9.48
N ARG A 38 -4.65 -9.00 10.67
CA ARG A 38 -4.01 -7.86 11.36
C ARG A 38 -3.35 -8.34 12.66
N ARG A 39 -2.38 -7.58 13.15
CA ARG A 39 -1.80 -7.86 14.50
C ARG A 39 -2.86 -7.75 15.60
N ASN A 40 -3.74 -6.76 15.49
CA ASN A 40 -4.85 -6.57 16.40
C ASN A 40 -6.17 -6.57 15.59
N ASN A 41 -6.95 -7.63 15.74
CA ASN A 41 -8.22 -7.80 15.05
C ASN A 41 -9.39 -7.06 15.72
N ASP A 42 -9.19 -6.50 16.91
CA ASP A 42 -10.25 -5.78 17.64
C ASP A 42 -10.39 -4.33 17.18
N ILE A 43 -9.36 -3.79 16.57
CA ILE A 43 -9.36 -2.44 16.00
C ILE A 43 -9.37 -2.51 14.47
N ASP A 44 -9.77 -1.41 13.84
CA ASP A 44 -9.81 -1.29 12.37
C ASP A 44 -10.73 -2.29 11.67
N LYS A 45 -11.82 -2.67 12.31
CA LYS A 45 -12.80 -3.60 11.74
C LYS A 45 -13.32 -3.06 10.42
N ALA A 46 -13.28 -3.90 9.40
CA ALA A 46 -13.85 -3.61 8.09
C ALA A 46 -15.38 -3.44 8.19
N ASN A 47 -15.93 -2.66 7.30
CA ASN A 47 -17.35 -2.53 7.11
C ASN A 47 -17.67 -2.42 5.62
N LEU A 48 -18.97 -2.34 5.28
CA LEU A 48 -19.45 -2.28 3.89
C LEU A 48 -18.78 -1.18 3.06
N TRP A 49 -18.57 0.01 3.65
CA TRP A 49 -18.03 1.20 2.97
C TRP A 49 -16.51 1.25 2.94
N ARG A 50 -15.89 0.61 3.92
CA ARG A 50 -14.46 0.59 4.13
C ARG A 50 -13.99 -0.85 4.37
N PRO A 51 -13.88 -1.64 3.29
CA PRO A 51 -13.32 -2.98 3.35
C PRO A 51 -11.91 -2.99 3.90
N VAL A 52 -11.40 -4.13 4.20
CA VAL A 52 -10.14 -4.29 4.95
C VAL A 52 -8.95 -3.66 4.26
N PHE A 53 -8.80 -3.86 2.95
CA PHE A 53 -7.65 -3.31 2.19
C PHE A 53 -7.87 -1.85 1.79
N VAL A 54 -9.11 -1.39 1.59
CA VAL A 54 -9.42 0.04 1.45
C VAL A 54 -8.97 0.81 2.69
N ARG A 55 -9.14 0.24 3.89
CA ARG A 55 -8.61 0.88 5.11
C ARG A 55 -7.09 0.97 5.10
N ASP A 56 -6.39 0.00 4.53
CA ASP A 56 -4.93 0.07 4.41
C ASP A 56 -4.50 1.15 3.41
N ILE A 57 -5.20 1.27 2.27
CA ILE A 57 -5.00 2.38 1.32
C ILE A 57 -5.12 3.73 2.02
N GLU A 58 -6.24 3.95 2.73
CA GLU A 58 -6.49 5.19 3.45
C GLU A 58 -5.40 5.47 4.49
N LYS A 59 -4.97 4.46 5.24
CA LYS A 59 -3.88 4.61 6.21
C LYS A 59 -2.57 5.04 5.55
N ILE A 60 -2.19 4.41 4.42
CA ILE A 60 -0.99 4.78 3.66
C ILE A 60 -1.07 6.23 3.21
N MET A 61 -2.17 6.62 2.59
CA MET A 61 -2.37 7.98 2.08
C MET A 61 -2.33 9.05 3.18
N HIS A 62 -2.68 8.70 4.41
CA HIS A 62 -2.63 9.61 5.57
C HIS A 62 -1.29 9.59 6.31
N LEU A 63 -0.29 8.81 5.86
CA LEU A 63 1.03 8.85 6.47
C LEU A 63 1.79 10.12 6.06
N PRO A 64 2.51 10.76 6.99
CA PRO A 64 3.38 11.89 6.64
C PRO A 64 4.42 11.55 5.57
N TYR A 65 4.88 10.29 5.51
CA TYR A 65 5.84 9.83 4.51
C TYR A 65 5.22 9.73 3.11
N TYR A 66 3.91 9.52 3.00
CA TYR A 66 3.22 9.56 1.72
C TYR A 66 3.27 10.97 1.11
N ASN A 67 3.05 12.00 1.91
CA ASN A 67 3.19 13.39 1.45
C ASN A 67 4.61 13.72 0.96
N ARG A 68 5.63 13.11 1.58
CA ARG A 68 7.03 13.28 1.17
C ARG A 68 7.38 12.67 -0.19
N TYR A 69 6.50 11.85 -0.76
CA TYR A 69 6.67 11.41 -2.15
C TYR A 69 6.71 12.59 -3.15
N ALA A 70 6.02 13.67 -2.85
CA ALA A 70 6.02 14.87 -3.68
C ALA A 70 7.41 15.54 -3.74
N ASP A 71 8.21 15.40 -2.68
CA ASP A 71 9.54 16.00 -2.57
C ASP A 71 10.66 15.06 -3.06
N LYS A 72 10.38 13.76 -3.17
CA LYS A 72 11.36 12.78 -3.63
C LYS A 72 11.37 12.73 -5.16
N THR A 73 12.56 12.85 -5.73
CA THR A 73 12.77 12.66 -7.18
C THR A 73 12.69 11.18 -7.54
N GLN A 74 12.23 10.89 -8.76
CA GLN A 74 12.24 9.52 -9.28
C GLN A 74 13.64 9.13 -9.79
N VAL A 75 14.21 9.97 -10.67
CA VAL A 75 15.51 9.69 -11.30
C VAL A 75 16.44 10.90 -11.21
N PHE A 76 15.96 12.09 -11.57
CA PHE A 76 16.80 13.30 -11.68
C PHE A 76 16.69 14.16 -10.43
N SER A 77 17.79 14.29 -9.69
CA SER A 77 17.89 15.13 -8.51
C SER A 77 18.46 16.51 -8.88
N PHE A 78 18.11 17.53 -8.10
CA PHE A 78 18.65 18.91 -8.23
C PHE A 78 18.36 19.64 -9.55
N LYS A 79 17.37 19.22 -10.31
CA LYS A 79 16.93 19.95 -11.49
C LYS A 79 15.64 20.72 -11.19
N ASN A 80 15.68 22.04 -11.41
CA ASN A 80 14.51 22.91 -11.37
C ASN A 80 13.78 22.79 -12.73
N ASN A 81 12.94 21.77 -12.84
CA ASN A 81 12.09 21.56 -14.00
C ASN A 81 10.79 20.91 -13.51
N ASP A 82 9.67 21.57 -13.77
CA ASP A 82 8.35 21.14 -13.34
C ASP A 82 7.83 19.92 -14.13
N ASP A 83 8.43 19.63 -15.29
CA ASP A 83 8.10 18.46 -16.12
C ASP A 83 8.72 17.15 -15.59
N ILE A 84 9.60 17.23 -14.58
CA ILE A 84 10.23 16.04 -14.01
C ILE A 84 9.26 15.32 -13.08
N THR A 85 8.97 14.07 -13.41
CA THR A 85 8.11 13.20 -12.60
C THR A 85 8.65 13.02 -11.19
N ARG A 86 7.79 13.28 -10.21
CA ARG A 86 8.06 13.03 -8.79
C ARG A 86 7.59 11.63 -8.40
N ARG A 87 8.11 11.11 -7.28
CA ARG A 87 7.76 9.78 -6.79
C ARG A 87 6.28 9.63 -6.47
N ALA A 88 5.59 10.69 -6.07
CA ALA A 88 4.15 10.68 -5.87
C ALA A 88 3.38 10.26 -7.13
N GLN A 89 3.76 10.78 -8.30
CA GLN A 89 3.14 10.39 -9.56
C GLN A 89 3.51 8.96 -9.97
N HIS A 90 4.75 8.54 -9.71
CA HIS A 90 5.20 7.18 -9.99
C HIS A 90 4.33 6.14 -9.28
N VAL A 91 4.13 6.26 -7.95
CA VAL A 91 3.35 5.28 -7.19
C VAL A 91 1.89 5.22 -7.65
N GLN A 92 1.33 6.34 -8.09
CA GLN A 92 -0.01 6.38 -8.69
C GLN A 92 -0.07 5.67 -10.04
N LEU A 93 0.93 5.84 -10.90
CA LEU A 93 1.01 5.15 -12.20
C LEU A 93 1.20 3.63 -11.99
N VAL A 94 2.09 3.24 -11.08
CA VAL A 94 2.28 1.83 -10.71
C VAL A 94 0.98 1.22 -10.22
N SER A 95 0.27 1.90 -9.32
CA SER A 95 -1.03 1.46 -8.82
C SER A 95 -2.04 1.29 -9.96
N ARG A 96 -2.11 2.25 -10.89
CA ARG A 96 -3.04 2.19 -12.01
C ARG A 96 -2.77 1.00 -12.93
N ILE A 97 -1.50 0.78 -13.28
CA ILE A 97 -1.09 -0.34 -14.14
C ILE A 97 -1.34 -1.69 -13.44
N ALA A 98 -0.92 -1.80 -12.18
CA ALA A 98 -1.11 -3.03 -11.40
C ALA A 98 -2.60 -3.39 -11.24
N ARG A 99 -3.47 -2.41 -10.98
CA ARG A 99 -4.93 -2.61 -10.93
C ARG A 99 -5.51 -3.06 -12.26
N ASN A 100 -5.03 -2.53 -13.39
CA ASN A 100 -5.48 -2.97 -14.71
C ASN A 100 -5.12 -4.44 -14.96
N ILE A 101 -3.88 -4.84 -14.63
CA ILE A 101 -3.43 -6.23 -14.72
C ILE A 101 -4.26 -7.12 -13.78
N GLY A 102 -4.39 -6.70 -12.52
CA GLY A 102 -5.16 -7.42 -11.50
C GLY A 102 -6.63 -7.61 -11.87
N SER A 103 -7.24 -6.61 -12.53
CA SER A 103 -8.61 -6.71 -13.04
C SER A 103 -8.77 -7.79 -14.10
N VAL A 104 -7.83 -7.87 -15.05
CA VAL A 104 -7.82 -8.92 -16.10
C VAL A 104 -7.62 -10.30 -15.47
N LEU A 105 -6.80 -10.38 -14.42
CA LEU A 105 -6.51 -11.63 -13.72
C LEU A 105 -7.58 -12.00 -12.67
N GLY A 106 -8.58 -11.16 -12.42
CA GLY A 106 -9.62 -11.39 -11.41
C GLY A 106 -9.08 -11.40 -9.96
N LEU A 107 -8.10 -10.57 -9.66
CA LEU A 107 -7.47 -10.45 -8.34
C LEU A 107 -8.11 -9.34 -7.49
N ASN A 108 -7.79 -9.30 -6.20
CA ASN A 108 -8.25 -8.26 -5.28
C ASN A 108 -7.56 -6.92 -5.56
N LEU A 109 -8.31 -6.01 -6.18
CA LEU A 109 -7.79 -4.73 -6.63
C LEU A 109 -7.43 -3.79 -5.48
N ASP A 110 -8.13 -3.89 -4.36
CA ASP A 110 -7.88 -3.03 -3.20
C ASP A 110 -6.55 -3.43 -2.50
N LEU A 111 -6.26 -4.73 -2.44
CA LEU A 111 -4.96 -5.21 -1.96
C LEU A 111 -3.82 -4.77 -2.88
N ILE A 112 -4.01 -4.93 -4.20
CA ILE A 112 -3.03 -4.48 -5.20
C ILE A 112 -2.74 -2.99 -5.06
N GLU A 113 -3.77 -2.16 -4.88
CA GLU A 113 -3.62 -0.73 -4.69
C GLU A 113 -2.86 -0.39 -3.39
N ALA A 114 -3.21 -1.05 -2.28
CA ALA A 114 -2.52 -0.84 -1.01
C ALA A 114 -1.02 -1.15 -1.13
N ILE A 115 -0.67 -2.27 -1.76
CA ILE A 115 0.73 -2.65 -2.01
C ILE A 115 1.42 -1.60 -2.89
N ALA A 116 0.79 -1.23 -4.02
CA ALA A 116 1.36 -0.30 -4.99
C ALA A 116 1.57 1.11 -4.42
N LEU A 117 0.70 1.59 -3.53
CA LEU A 117 0.89 2.89 -2.89
C LEU A 117 1.95 2.86 -1.78
N GLY A 118 2.15 1.70 -1.16
CA GLY A 118 3.06 1.52 -0.03
C GLY A 118 4.48 1.08 -0.41
N HIS A 119 4.69 0.52 -1.62
CA HIS A 119 5.92 -0.18 -1.96
C HIS A 119 7.19 0.65 -1.76
N ASP A 120 7.15 1.92 -2.12
CA ASP A 120 8.29 2.84 -2.13
C ASP A 120 8.36 3.77 -0.89
N ILE A 121 7.48 3.59 0.12
CA ILE A 121 7.35 4.56 1.22
C ILE A 121 8.65 4.70 2.04
N GLY A 122 9.44 3.66 2.11
CA GLY A 122 10.75 3.60 2.75
C GLY A 122 11.93 3.93 1.83
N HIS A 123 11.69 4.32 0.58
CA HIS A 123 12.77 4.62 -0.35
C HIS A 123 13.58 5.85 0.08
N THR A 124 14.90 5.78 -0.12
CA THR A 124 15.84 6.84 0.25
C THR A 124 15.68 8.09 -0.62
N PRO A 125 16.12 9.27 -0.14
CA PRO A 125 16.40 10.40 -1.02
C PRO A 125 17.41 10.02 -2.10
N PHE A 126 17.31 10.64 -3.28
CA PHE A 126 18.19 10.40 -4.44
C PHE A 126 18.07 9.03 -5.10
N GLY A 127 16.93 8.36 -4.91
CA GLY A 127 16.63 7.10 -5.60
C GLY A 127 17.63 5.99 -5.31
N HIS A 128 17.90 5.13 -6.29
CA HIS A 128 18.82 3.99 -6.15
C HIS A 128 20.27 4.39 -5.84
N ALA A 129 20.70 5.60 -6.21
CA ALA A 129 22.03 6.08 -5.84
C ALA A 129 22.14 6.28 -4.33
N GLY A 130 21.13 6.92 -3.73
CA GLY A 130 21.05 7.08 -2.28
C GLY A 130 20.92 5.75 -1.54
N GLU A 131 20.19 4.81 -2.11
CA GLU A 131 20.03 3.47 -1.55
C GLU A 131 21.34 2.71 -1.50
N ARG A 132 22.08 2.68 -2.60
CA ARG A 132 23.41 2.03 -2.65
C ARG A 132 24.35 2.63 -1.62
N PHE A 133 24.42 3.96 -1.55
CA PHE A 133 25.29 4.66 -0.59
C PHE A 133 24.92 4.34 0.87
N LEU A 134 23.63 4.36 1.17
CA LEU A 134 23.16 4.00 2.50
C LEU A 134 23.40 2.53 2.82
N SER A 135 23.25 1.64 1.82
CA SER A 135 23.48 0.21 1.99
C SER A 135 24.96 -0.08 2.27
N GLU A 136 25.89 0.60 1.59
CA GLU A 136 27.34 0.49 1.85
C GLU A 136 27.68 0.94 3.27
N LEU A 137 27.19 2.11 3.69
CA LEU A 137 27.40 2.61 5.07
C LEU A 137 26.83 1.64 6.10
N TYR A 138 25.61 1.17 5.89
CA TYR A 138 24.94 0.26 6.81
C TYR A 138 25.67 -1.09 6.89
N HIS A 139 26.19 -1.57 5.76
CA HIS A 139 26.98 -2.80 5.71
C HIS A 139 28.28 -2.69 6.50
N ASN A 140 28.99 -1.57 6.38
CA ASN A 140 30.24 -1.34 7.09
C ASN A 140 30.06 -1.33 8.62
N GLU A 141 28.91 -0.84 9.10
CA GLU A 141 28.64 -0.73 10.54
C GLU A 141 27.98 -2.00 11.12
N THR A 142 27.17 -2.70 10.33
CA THR A 142 26.28 -3.76 10.84
C THR A 142 26.43 -5.11 10.18
N ASN A 143 27.21 -5.20 9.11
CA ASN A 143 27.33 -6.36 8.22
C ASN A 143 25.98 -6.78 7.61
N ARG A 144 25.06 -5.83 7.41
CA ARG A 144 23.75 -6.01 6.77
C ARG A 144 23.55 -4.97 5.68
N TYR A 145 22.75 -5.29 4.68
CA TYR A 145 22.41 -4.36 3.61
C TYR A 145 21.11 -3.62 3.89
N PHE A 146 21.05 -2.37 3.44
CA PHE A 146 19.80 -1.61 3.42
C PHE A 146 19.05 -1.91 2.12
N ASN A 147 17.78 -2.29 2.24
CA ASN A 147 16.87 -2.50 1.13
C ASN A 147 15.60 -1.67 1.36
N HIS A 148 15.17 -0.91 0.37
CA HIS A 148 14.02 0.00 0.52
C HIS A 148 12.70 -0.74 0.73
N ASN A 149 12.52 -1.93 0.17
CA ASN A 149 11.34 -2.78 0.37
C ASN A 149 11.22 -3.22 1.85
N VAL A 150 12.33 -3.70 2.45
CA VAL A 150 12.40 -4.04 3.87
C VAL A 150 12.11 -2.81 4.73
N HIS A 151 12.69 -1.66 4.36
CA HIS A 151 12.46 -0.43 5.08
C HIS A 151 11.03 0.09 4.91
N SER A 152 10.41 -0.06 3.74
CA SER A 152 9.01 0.27 3.50
C SER A 152 8.09 -0.53 4.41
N ALA A 153 8.28 -1.85 4.50
CA ALA A 153 7.54 -2.69 5.43
C ALA A 153 7.76 -2.26 6.89
N ARG A 154 9.00 -1.95 7.29
CA ARG A 154 9.32 -1.43 8.63
C ARG A 154 8.65 -0.09 8.93
N VAL A 155 8.60 0.82 7.95
CA VAL A 155 7.92 2.11 8.09
C VAL A 155 6.44 1.92 8.40
N LEU A 156 5.77 1.04 7.67
CA LEU A 156 4.35 0.75 7.85
C LEU A 156 4.05 0.02 9.15
N ASP A 157 4.82 -1.04 9.45
CA ASP A 157 4.56 -1.94 10.57
C ASP A 157 5.05 -1.40 11.90
N THR A 158 6.28 -0.86 11.95
CA THR A 158 6.96 -0.54 13.20
C THR A 158 7.00 0.95 13.49
N ILE A 159 7.38 1.78 12.50
CA ILE A 159 7.58 3.22 12.73
C ILE A 159 6.24 3.92 12.94
N PHE A 160 5.27 3.67 12.07
CA PHE A 160 3.94 4.25 12.21
C PHE A 160 2.96 3.33 12.94
N ALA A 161 3.19 2.03 12.95
CA ALA A 161 2.44 1.02 13.70
C ALA A 161 0.90 1.17 13.57
N ARG A 162 0.39 1.40 12.33
CA ARG A 162 -1.02 1.67 12.06
C ARG A 162 -1.85 0.41 11.86
N ASN A 163 -1.39 -0.74 12.36
CA ASN A 163 -2.11 -2.01 12.30
C ASN A 163 -2.50 -2.38 10.85
N PHE A 164 -1.54 -2.36 9.94
CA PHE A 164 -1.73 -2.82 8.55
C PHE A 164 -1.99 -4.32 8.50
N THR A 165 -2.63 -4.78 7.42
CA THR A 165 -2.78 -6.22 7.18
C THR A 165 -1.43 -6.85 6.85
N MET A 166 -1.26 -8.11 7.25
CA MET A 166 -0.06 -8.89 6.92
C MET A 166 0.12 -9.02 5.42
N GLN A 167 -0.98 -9.09 4.65
CA GLN A 167 -0.96 -9.19 3.20
C GLN A 167 -0.43 -7.92 2.53
N THR A 168 -0.81 -6.75 3.03
CA THR A 168 -0.26 -5.48 2.54
C THR A 168 1.24 -5.38 2.87
N LEU A 169 1.64 -5.76 4.08
CA LEU A 169 3.05 -5.73 4.50
C LEU A 169 3.90 -6.71 3.70
N ASP A 170 3.40 -7.92 3.48
CA ASP A 170 4.06 -8.95 2.69
C ASP A 170 4.23 -8.52 1.23
N GLY A 171 3.19 -8.01 0.59
CA GLY A 171 3.26 -7.48 -0.76
C GLY A 171 4.23 -6.31 -0.90
N VAL A 172 4.28 -5.41 0.09
CA VAL A 172 5.26 -4.31 0.13
C VAL A 172 6.68 -4.85 0.32
N LEU A 173 6.86 -5.88 1.12
CA LEU A 173 8.17 -6.50 1.35
C LEU A 173 8.70 -7.21 0.10
N CYS A 174 7.82 -7.91 -0.62
CA CYS A 174 8.18 -8.80 -1.72
C CYS A 174 8.09 -8.16 -3.11
N HIS A 175 7.79 -6.86 -3.24
CA HIS A 175 7.53 -6.24 -4.55
C HIS A 175 8.73 -6.25 -5.50
N ASN A 176 9.95 -6.32 -5.01
CA ASN A 176 11.18 -6.43 -5.81
C ASN A 176 11.49 -7.88 -6.26
N GLY A 177 10.74 -8.87 -5.78
CA GLY A 177 10.96 -10.27 -6.12
C GLY A 177 12.27 -10.87 -5.60
N GLU A 178 12.99 -10.14 -4.76
CA GLU A 178 14.33 -10.50 -4.36
C GLU A 178 14.42 -10.86 -2.88
N PHE A 179 14.68 -12.13 -2.64
CA PHE A 179 15.48 -12.60 -1.51
C PHE A 179 16.55 -13.53 -2.10
N GLU A 180 17.63 -12.96 -2.60
CA GLU A 180 18.88 -13.66 -2.73
C GLU A 180 19.74 -13.48 -1.48
#